data_b72e62b70e702279fe18364370d6942a
#
_entry.id   b72e62b70e702279fe18364370d6942a
#
_cell.length_a   1.000
_cell.length_b   1.000
_cell.length_c   1.000
_cell.angle_alpha   90.00
_cell.angle_beta   90.00
_cell.angle_gamma   90.00
#
_symmetry.space_group_name_H-M   'P 1'
#
loop_
_entity.id
_entity.type
_entity.pdbx_description
1 polymer ?
#
loop_
_entity_poly.entity_id
_entity_poly.type
_entity_poly.pdbx_seq_one_letter_code
_entity_poly.pdbx_strand_id
1 'polypeptide(L)'
;TVKPGDTLIRIGLDHGQNWRDIIRWNNIENPNIIDVGQVLRIAPPSADPSQEIAIAKPVQLGNVSSPADEKKITPPAEQPTVSSVRNEGSDESFQLIWPAQGQITSSFDDSKNKGIDISGKNGDPVLAAADGKVVYSGAGLRGYGNLIIVKHSNTYLTAYAHNQTLLVREDQSVKKGQKIAEMGNSDSEQVKLHFELRRLGKPVDPVKYLPQR
;
A
#
# COMPACT_ATOMS: atom_id res chain seq x y z
N THR A 1 -14.47 -15.29 -6.48
CA THR A 1 -14.06 -16.23 -7.55
C THR A 1 -13.23 -15.50 -8.58
N VAL A 2 -12.11 -16.08 -8.99
CA VAL A 2 -11.17 -15.56 -10.00
C VAL A 2 -11.83 -15.58 -11.39
N LYS A 3 -11.71 -14.48 -12.13
CA LYS A 3 -12.22 -14.33 -13.50
C LYS A 3 -11.07 -14.38 -14.51
N PRO A 4 -11.35 -14.64 -15.80
CA PRO A 4 -10.35 -14.54 -16.84
C PRO A 4 -9.69 -13.16 -16.87
N GLY A 5 -8.33 -13.12 -16.83
CA GLY A 5 -7.55 -11.88 -16.79
C GLY A 5 -7.34 -11.24 -15.43
N ASP A 6 -7.87 -11.84 -14.35
CA ASP A 6 -7.58 -11.39 -12.98
C ASP A 6 -6.12 -11.71 -12.60
N THR A 7 -5.55 -10.85 -11.78
CA THR A 7 -4.27 -11.06 -11.09
C THR A 7 -4.48 -10.87 -9.59
N LEU A 8 -3.64 -11.46 -8.75
CA LEU A 8 -3.72 -11.28 -7.30
C LEU A 8 -3.59 -9.80 -6.90
N ILE A 9 -2.78 -9.02 -7.62
CA ILE A 9 -2.62 -7.57 -7.41
C ILE A 9 -3.95 -6.86 -7.68
N ARG A 10 -4.62 -7.21 -8.80
CA ARG A 10 -5.92 -6.63 -9.17
C ARG A 10 -6.99 -6.99 -8.15
N ILE A 11 -7.05 -8.26 -7.75
CA ILE A 11 -7.99 -8.75 -6.73
C ILE A 11 -7.74 -8.04 -5.40
N GLY A 12 -6.46 -7.89 -5.00
CA GLY A 12 -6.09 -7.14 -3.79
C GLY A 12 -6.56 -5.69 -3.85
N LEU A 13 -6.32 -5.00 -4.97
CA LEU A 13 -6.76 -3.63 -5.19
C LEU A 13 -8.29 -3.50 -5.14
N ASP A 14 -9.02 -4.40 -5.81
CA ASP A 14 -10.48 -4.37 -5.90
C ASP A 14 -11.17 -4.73 -4.56
N HIS A 15 -10.46 -5.36 -3.64
CA HIS A 15 -10.97 -5.73 -2.31
C HIS A 15 -10.31 -4.97 -1.14
N GLY A 16 -9.43 -4.01 -1.44
CA GLY A 16 -8.76 -3.22 -0.41
C GLY A 16 -7.76 -4.00 0.45
N GLN A 17 -7.22 -5.09 -0.09
CA GLN A 17 -6.31 -5.99 0.63
C GLN A 17 -4.92 -6.03 -0.03
N ASN A 18 -3.92 -6.34 0.78
CA ASN A 18 -2.60 -6.64 0.24
C ASN A 18 -2.64 -8.01 -0.47
N TRP A 19 -2.21 -8.06 -1.72
CA TRP A 19 -2.15 -9.29 -2.49
C TRP A 19 -1.32 -10.41 -1.83
N ARG A 20 -0.30 -10.05 -1.05
CA ARG A 20 0.52 -10.99 -0.28
C ARG A 20 -0.24 -11.64 0.88
N ASP A 21 -1.16 -10.88 1.49
CA ASP A 21 -2.04 -11.43 2.51
C ASP A 21 -3.03 -12.42 1.89
N ILE A 22 -3.53 -12.12 0.69
CA ILE A 22 -4.39 -13.07 -0.07
C ILE A 22 -3.62 -14.36 -0.36
N ILE A 23 -2.33 -14.29 -0.78
CA ILE A 23 -1.47 -15.46 -0.95
C ILE A 23 -1.41 -16.28 0.34
N ARG A 24 -1.11 -15.62 1.45
CA ARG A 24 -0.96 -16.25 2.76
C ARG A 24 -2.26 -16.91 3.24
N TRP A 25 -3.39 -16.24 3.06
CA TRP A 25 -4.70 -16.76 3.49
C TRP A 25 -5.22 -17.94 2.66
N ASN A 26 -4.65 -18.13 1.47
CA ASN A 26 -5.05 -19.19 0.54
C ASN A 26 -3.95 -20.23 0.30
N ASN A 27 -2.81 -20.14 1.01
CA ASN A 27 -1.65 -21.03 0.83
C ASN A 27 -1.22 -21.16 -0.64
N ILE A 28 -1.17 -20.04 -1.37
CA ILE A 28 -0.78 -20.01 -2.78
C ILE A 28 0.75 -20.10 -2.85
N GLU A 29 1.28 -21.16 -3.43
CA GLU A 29 2.73 -21.35 -3.56
C GLU A 29 3.33 -20.45 -4.63
N ASN A 30 2.63 -20.28 -5.75
CA ASN A 30 3.08 -19.43 -6.86
C ASN A 30 2.10 -18.28 -7.13
N PRO A 31 2.49 -17.03 -6.80
CA PRO A 31 1.61 -15.87 -6.96
C PRO A 31 1.25 -15.53 -8.42
N ASN A 32 2.00 -16.08 -9.38
CA ASN A 32 1.77 -15.85 -10.80
C ASN A 32 0.77 -16.86 -11.41
N ILE A 33 0.34 -17.84 -10.64
CA ILE A 33 -0.57 -18.89 -11.11
C ILE A 33 -1.82 -18.89 -10.23
N ILE A 34 -2.91 -18.39 -10.76
CA ILE A 34 -4.26 -18.50 -10.18
C ILE A 34 -5.19 -19.02 -11.29
N ASP A 35 -6.05 -19.97 -10.94
CA ASP A 35 -6.95 -20.59 -11.90
C ASP A 35 -8.28 -19.86 -12.01
N VAL A 36 -8.78 -19.72 -13.22
CA VAL A 36 -10.13 -19.19 -13.47
C VAL A 36 -11.16 -20.08 -12.79
N GLY A 37 -12.05 -19.47 -12.00
CA GLY A 37 -13.01 -20.21 -11.18
C GLY A 37 -12.51 -20.54 -9.78
N GLN A 38 -11.23 -20.38 -9.46
CA GLN A 38 -10.70 -20.56 -8.12
C GLN A 38 -11.39 -19.61 -7.14
N VAL A 39 -11.77 -20.12 -5.97
CA VAL A 39 -12.33 -19.30 -4.89
C VAL A 39 -11.20 -18.89 -3.95
N LEU A 40 -10.96 -17.59 -3.85
CA LEU A 40 -9.96 -17.02 -2.96
C LEU A 40 -10.60 -16.38 -1.73
N ARG A 41 -10.01 -16.64 -0.57
CA ARG A 41 -10.30 -15.90 0.66
C ARG A 41 -9.65 -14.52 0.56
N ILE A 42 -10.46 -13.48 0.72
CA ILE A 42 -10.06 -12.07 0.62
C ILE A 42 -10.14 -11.32 1.97
N ALA A 43 -10.41 -12.05 3.05
CA ALA A 43 -10.43 -11.53 4.41
C ALA A 43 -9.49 -12.35 5.30
N PRO A 44 -8.91 -11.74 6.36
CA PRO A 44 -8.09 -12.48 7.31
C PRO A 44 -8.86 -13.68 7.85
N PRO A 45 -8.18 -14.83 8.08
CA PRO A 45 -8.79 -15.92 8.81
C PRO A 45 -9.24 -15.36 10.16
N SER A 46 -10.50 -15.58 10.52
CA SER A 46 -10.96 -15.34 11.89
C SER A 46 -10.00 -16.08 12.82
N ALA A 47 -9.49 -15.43 13.84
CA ALA A 47 -8.75 -16.10 14.88
C ALA A 47 -9.74 -17.02 15.59
N ASP A 48 -9.80 -18.28 15.15
CA ASP A 48 -10.45 -19.34 15.91
C ASP A 48 -9.56 -19.57 17.16
N PRO A 49 -10.09 -19.41 18.39
CA PRO A 49 -9.32 -19.63 19.60
C PRO A 49 -8.84 -21.06 19.78
N SER A 50 -9.09 -21.95 18.82
CA SER A 50 -8.79 -23.38 18.87
C SER A 50 -7.48 -23.80 18.13
N GLN A 51 -6.72 -22.87 17.57
CA GLN A 51 -5.41 -23.16 16.93
C GLN A 51 -4.23 -22.43 17.59
N GLU A 52 -4.25 -22.33 18.91
CA GLU A 52 -3.02 -22.22 19.67
C GLU A 52 -2.59 -23.64 20.03
N ILE A 53 -1.65 -24.22 19.35
CA ILE A 53 -0.64 -25.18 19.85
C ILE A 53 0.24 -25.64 18.67
N ALA A 54 1.34 -24.94 18.46
CA ALA A 54 2.64 -25.53 18.08
C ALA A 54 3.69 -24.41 18.02
N ILE A 55 3.94 -23.76 19.14
CA ILE A 55 5.19 -23.02 19.32
C ILE A 55 6.16 -24.01 19.97
N ALA A 56 7.18 -24.38 19.21
CA ALA A 56 8.28 -25.22 19.67
C ALA A 56 8.88 -24.68 20.97
N LYS A 57 9.09 -25.60 21.94
CA LYS A 57 9.74 -25.35 23.22
C LYS A 57 11.10 -24.66 23.03
N PRO A 58 11.47 -23.69 23.85
CA PRO A 58 12.84 -23.19 23.86
C PRO A 58 13.77 -24.26 24.47
N VAL A 59 14.80 -24.58 23.70
CA VAL A 59 15.91 -25.39 24.18
C VAL A 59 16.73 -24.54 25.16
N GLN A 60 16.74 -24.91 26.43
CA GLN A 60 17.68 -24.39 27.40
C GLN A 60 19.07 -24.94 27.06
N LEU A 61 20.01 -24.06 26.75
CA LEU A 61 21.44 -24.39 26.86
C LEU A 61 22.04 -23.61 28.02
N GLY A 62 22.75 -24.37 28.81
CA GLY A 62 23.21 -24.08 30.14
C GLY A 62 24.21 -22.95 30.30
N ASN A 63 24.29 -22.52 31.54
CA ASN A 63 25.25 -21.61 32.13
C ASN A 63 26.71 -21.96 31.82
N VAL A 64 27.49 -20.95 31.46
CA VAL A 64 28.90 -20.85 31.82
C VAL A 64 29.21 -19.43 32.26
N SER A 65 29.85 -19.35 33.43
CA SER A 65 30.16 -18.17 34.24
C SER A 65 31.28 -17.30 33.67
N SER A 66 31.19 -16.01 34.04
CA SER A 66 32.12 -14.85 33.99
C SER A 66 33.60 -15.14 34.31
N PRO A 67 34.57 -14.14 34.24
CA PRO A 67 34.38 -12.73 34.62
C PRO A 67 35.16 -11.66 33.82
N ALA A 68 34.69 -10.41 34.00
CA ALA A 68 35.37 -9.10 34.12
C ALA A 68 36.35 -8.60 33.03
N ASP A 69 36.04 -7.43 32.40
CA ASP A 69 36.73 -6.19 32.73
C ASP A 69 36.00 -4.93 32.12
N GLU A 70 36.03 -3.88 32.91
CA GLU A 70 35.43 -2.57 32.65
C GLU A 70 36.05 -1.80 31.47
N LYS A 71 35.24 -1.11 30.67
CA LYS A 71 35.49 0.29 30.33
C LYS A 71 34.23 0.99 29.83
N LYS A 72 33.80 1.92 30.63
CA LYS A 72 32.82 2.97 30.51
C LYS A 72 33.10 3.90 29.33
N ILE A 73 32.17 4.07 28.38
CA ILE A 73 31.93 5.31 27.65
C ILE A 73 30.43 5.35 27.31
N THR A 74 29.74 6.29 27.90
CA THR A 74 28.37 6.70 27.54
C THR A 74 28.46 7.81 26.51
N PRO A 75 27.58 7.84 25.52
CA PRO A 75 26.82 9.02 25.20
C PRO A 75 25.38 8.71 24.74
N PRO A 76 24.57 9.74 24.48
CA PRO A 76 23.21 9.77 24.98
C PRO A 76 22.20 9.07 24.11
N ALA A 77 21.23 8.52 24.78
CA ALA A 77 20.06 7.88 24.23
C ALA A 77 19.15 8.89 23.53
N GLU A 78 18.89 8.69 22.26
CA GLU A 78 17.63 9.11 21.67
C GLU A 78 16.70 7.89 21.63
N GLN A 79 15.74 7.91 22.51
CA GLN A 79 14.64 6.96 22.54
C GLN A 79 13.80 7.12 21.26
N PRO A 80 13.48 6.06 20.52
CA PRO A 80 12.37 6.10 19.61
C PRO A 80 11.08 6.14 20.44
N THR A 81 10.45 7.29 20.49
CA THR A 81 9.09 7.44 20.97
C THR A 81 8.19 6.50 20.18
N VAL A 82 7.70 5.48 20.85
CA VAL A 82 6.58 4.67 20.42
C VAL A 82 5.36 5.58 20.28
N SER A 83 5.14 6.08 19.08
CA SER A 83 3.92 6.80 18.77
C SER A 83 2.79 5.80 18.61
N SER A 84 2.02 5.71 19.68
CA SER A 84 0.56 5.50 19.74
C SER A 84 -0.10 4.86 18.50
N VAL A 85 -0.56 3.64 18.68
CA VAL A 85 -1.72 3.09 18.01
C VAL A 85 -2.82 4.16 18.04
N ARG A 86 -2.99 4.90 16.96
CA ARG A 86 -4.16 5.75 16.80
C ARG A 86 -5.32 4.90 16.37
N ASN A 87 -6.31 4.90 17.23
CA ASN A 87 -7.67 4.43 17.07
C ASN A 87 -8.17 4.54 15.61
N GLU A 88 -8.88 3.51 15.20
CA GLU A 88 -9.84 3.55 14.10
C GLU A 88 -10.88 4.64 14.41
N GLY A 89 -10.58 5.87 13.97
CA GLY A 89 -11.44 7.03 14.11
C GLY A 89 -12.24 7.25 12.84
N SER A 90 -13.54 7.28 13.00
CA SER A 90 -14.61 7.84 12.16
C SER A 90 -14.24 8.34 10.75
N ASP A 91 -14.95 7.83 9.78
CA ASP A 91 -14.88 8.06 8.33
C ASP A 91 -14.90 9.55 7.89
N GLU A 92 -15.29 10.48 8.79
CA GLU A 92 -15.43 11.92 8.48
C GLU A 92 -14.12 12.73 8.51
N SER A 93 -13.00 12.16 8.97
CA SER A 93 -11.74 12.90 9.12
C SER A 93 -10.63 12.51 8.13
N PHE A 94 -10.89 11.60 7.19
CA PHE A 94 -9.88 11.18 6.23
C PHE A 94 -9.68 12.23 5.15
N GLN A 95 -8.65 13.06 5.31
CA GLN A 95 -8.30 14.14 4.38
C GLN A 95 -6.98 13.85 3.68
N LEU A 96 -7.02 13.96 2.36
CA LEU A 96 -5.87 13.82 1.48
C LEU A 96 -5.22 15.19 1.24
N ILE A 97 -3.97 15.17 0.78
CA ILE A 97 -3.36 16.30 0.05
C ILE A 97 -3.28 15.96 -1.44
N TRP A 98 -3.09 16.98 -2.26
CA TRP A 98 -2.84 16.77 -3.67
C TRP A 98 -1.55 15.98 -3.88
N PRO A 99 -1.62 14.86 -4.62
CA PRO A 99 -0.45 14.01 -4.85
C PRO A 99 0.54 14.58 -5.87
N ALA A 100 0.12 15.54 -6.67
CA ALA A 100 0.95 16.25 -7.63
C ALA A 100 0.43 17.67 -7.87
N GLN A 101 1.31 18.55 -8.35
CA GLN A 101 0.93 19.88 -8.84
C GLN A 101 0.57 19.75 -10.31
N GLY A 102 -0.55 20.34 -10.71
CA GLY A 102 -1.02 20.27 -12.08
C GLY A 102 -2.54 20.37 -12.14
N GLN A 103 -3.10 20.54 -13.32
CA GLN A 103 -4.53 20.61 -13.52
C GLN A 103 -5.12 19.22 -13.72
N ILE A 104 -6.37 19.04 -13.32
CA ILE A 104 -7.12 17.81 -13.64
C ILE A 104 -7.42 17.83 -15.13
N THR A 105 -6.94 16.82 -15.84
CA THR A 105 -7.19 16.64 -17.29
C THR A 105 -8.31 15.64 -17.56
N SER A 106 -8.56 14.75 -16.61
CA SER A 106 -9.68 13.79 -16.67
C SER A 106 -10.26 13.61 -15.28
N SER A 107 -11.56 13.77 -15.15
CA SER A 107 -12.29 13.63 -13.89
C SER A 107 -12.69 12.17 -13.64
N PHE A 108 -13.04 11.87 -12.40
CA PHE A 108 -13.58 10.57 -11.99
C PHE A 108 -14.89 10.25 -12.75
N ASP A 109 -14.97 9.00 -13.23
CA ASP A 109 -16.17 8.43 -13.87
C ASP A 109 -16.21 6.92 -13.57
N ASP A 110 -17.25 6.45 -12.92
CA ASP A 110 -17.38 5.05 -12.48
C ASP A 110 -17.20 4.02 -13.62
N SER A 111 -17.49 4.41 -14.86
CA SER A 111 -17.45 3.52 -16.01
C SER A 111 -16.15 3.62 -16.82
N LYS A 112 -15.56 4.82 -16.90
CA LYS A 112 -14.45 5.14 -17.82
C LYS A 112 -13.15 5.46 -17.13
N ASN A 113 -13.18 6.17 -16.01
CA ASN A 113 -12.00 6.65 -15.31
C ASN A 113 -12.15 6.49 -13.78
N LYS A 114 -11.53 5.46 -13.23
CA LYS A 114 -11.64 5.08 -11.80
C LYS A 114 -10.93 6.03 -10.83
N GLY A 115 -10.37 7.12 -11.34
CA GLY A 115 -9.65 8.13 -10.58
C GLY A 115 -9.71 9.48 -11.28
N ILE A 116 -8.69 10.29 -11.05
CA ILE A 116 -8.45 11.55 -11.75
C ILE A 116 -7.08 11.52 -12.41
N ASP A 117 -6.97 12.18 -13.56
CA ASP A 117 -5.69 12.39 -14.22
C ASP A 117 -5.20 13.81 -13.95
N ILE A 118 -3.97 13.94 -13.49
CA ILE A 118 -3.32 15.22 -13.17
C ILE A 118 -2.18 15.42 -14.17
N SER A 119 -2.20 16.55 -14.89
CA SER A 119 -1.15 16.91 -15.85
C SER A 119 0.17 17.25 -15.14
N GLY A 120 1.28 17.04 -15.84
CA GLY A 120 2.60 17.43 -15.36
C GLY A 120 3.68 17.14 -16.39
N LYS A 121 4.93 17.13 -15.94
CA LYS A 121 6.11 16.85 -16.76
C LYS A 121 6.80 15.58 -16.25
N ASN A 122 7.57 14.95 -17.13
CA ASN A 122 8.45 13.84 -16.71
C ASN A 122 9.36 14.29 -15.57
N GLY A 123 9.39 13.50 -14.50
CA GLY A 123 10.19 13.77 -13.31
C GLY A 123 9.52 14.65 -12.25
N ASP A 124 8.33 15.18 -12.50
CA ASP A 124 7.59 15.93 -11.48
C ASP A 124 7.33 15.06 -10.25
N PRO A 125 7.43 15.63 -9.03
CA PRO A 125 7.29 14.86 -7.81
C PRO A 125 5.86 14.35 -7.64
N VAL A 126 5.72 13.07 -7.34
CA VAL A 126 4.50 12.43 -6.90
C VAL A 126 4.58 12.18 -5.39
N LEU A 127 3.62 12.71 -4.64
CA LEU A 127 3.60 12.71 -3.19
C LEU A 127 2.55 11.75 -2.64
N ALA A 128 2.85 11.11 -1.51
CA ALA A 128 1.84 10.35 -0.77
C ALA A 128 0.73 11.27 -0.27
N ALA A 129 -0.50 11.03 -0.66
CA ALA A 129 -1.64 11.88 -0.32
C ALA A 129 -2.02 11.83 1.16
N ALA A 130 -1.65 10.77 1.88
CA ALA A 130 -1.80 10.60 3.32
C ALA A 130 -0.74 9.64 3.87
N ASP A 131 -0.61 9.54 5.20
CA ASP A 131 0.20 8.53 5.88
C ASP A 131 -0.30 7.13 5.52
N GLY A 132 0.60 6.17 5.36
CA GLY A 132 0.21 4.81 5.07
C GLY A 132 1.37 3.84 4.87
N LYS A 133 1.04 2.65 4.41
CA LYS A 133 2.00 1.60 4.08
C LYS A 133 1.86 1.21 2.60
N VAL A 134 2.97 1.13 1.90
CA VAL A 134 3.01 0.68 0.50
C VAL A 134 2.67 -0.81 0.45
N VAL A 135 1.59 -1.16 -0.22
CA VAL A 135 1.15 -2.55 -0.40
C VAL A 135 1.48 -3.10 -1.78
N TYR A 136 1.86 -2.22 -2.71
CA TYR A 136 2.36 -2.59 -4.03
C TYR A 136 3.26 -1.49 -4.59
N SER A 137 4.37 -1.89 -5.24
CA SER A 137 5.27 -1.00 -5.99
C SER A 137 5.87 -1.79 -7.16
N GLY A 138 5.42 -1.50 -8.40
CA GLY A 138 5.88 -2.22 -9.59
C GLY A 138 5.05 -1.94 -10.84
N ALA A 139 5.33 -2.67 -11.94
CA ALA A 139 4.69 -2.52 -13.25
C ALA A 139 3.83 -3.74 -13.65
N GLY A 140 3.43 -4.58 -12.71
CA GLY A 140 2.74 -5.84 -12.99
C GLY A 140 1.25 -5.73 -13.30
N LEU A 141 0.65 -4.54 -13.24
CA LEU A 141 -0.76 -4.33 -13.52
C LEU A 141 -0.93 -3.57 -14.84
N ARG A 142 -1.42 -4.29 -15.87
CA ARG A 142 -1.64 -3.72 -17.21
C ARG A 142 -2.60 -2.53 -17.15
N GLY A 143 -2.28 -1.46 -17.88
CA GLY A 143 -3.05 -0.23 -17.95
C GLY A 143 -2.71 0.79 -16.88
N TYR A 144 -1.80 0.46 -15.94
CA TYR A 144 -1.33 1.38 -14.89
C TYR A 144 0.15 1.75 -15.03
N GLY A 145 0.91 1.00 -15.83
CA GLY A 145 2.36 1.18 -15.92
C GLY A 145 3.05 1.01 -14.56
N ASN A 146 3.99 1.88 -14.25
CA ASN A 146 4.64 1.90 -12.94
C ASN A 146 3.66 2.44 -11.89
N LEU A 147 3.24 1.56 -10.99
CA LEU A 147 2.16 1.76 -10.03
C LEU A 147 2.66 1.65 -8.59
N ILE A 148 2.24 2.57 -7.75
CA ILE A 148 2.32 2.47 -6.29
C ILE A 148 0.91 2.41 -5.74
N ILE A 149 0.68 1.50 -4.77
CA ILE A 149 -0.56 1.44 -3.99
C ILE A 149 -0.18 1.64 -2.52
N VAL A 150 -0.83 2.61 -1.87
CA VAL A 150 -0.64 2.92 -0.45
C VAL A 150 -1.92 2.59 0.31
N LYS A 151 -1.82 1.76 1.35
CA LYS A 151 -2.90 1.46 2.29
C LYS A 151 -2.81 2.43 3.47
N HIS A 152 -3.85 3.23 3.67
CA HIS A 152 -3.92 4.21 4.74
C HIS A 152 -4.64 3.66 5.98
N SER A 153 -5.63 2.81 5.76
CA SER A 153 -6.41 2.12 6.80
C SER A 153 -7.01 0.83 6.23
N ASN A 154 -7.86 0.17 7.00
CA ASN A 154 -8.65 -0.95 6.47
C ASN A 154 -9.72 -0.50 5.46
N THR A 155 -10.02 0.79 5.44
CA THR A 155 -11.07 1.40 4.60
C THR A 155 -10.52 2.02 3.34
N TYR A 156 -9.35 2.69 3.41
CA TYR A 156 -8.84 3.55 2.33
C TYR A 156 -7.52 3.09 1.74
N LEU A 157 -7.46 3.08 0.40
CA LEU A 157 -6.26 2.92 -0.41
C LEU A 157 -6.15 4.07 -1.40
N THR A 158 -4.92 4.44 -1.76
CA THR A 158 -4.64 5.28 -2.93
C THR A 158 -3.74 4.57 -3.91
N ALA A 159 -3.94 4.83 -5.20
CA ALA A 159 -3.11 4.31 -6.28
C ALA A 159 -2.53 5.47 -7.09
N TYR A 160 -1.26 5.34 -7.47
CA TYR A 160 -0.47 6.34 -8.20
C TYR A 160 0.14 5.66 -9.42
N ALA A 161 -0.39 5.93 -10.61
CA ALA A 161 -0.03 5.22 -11.85
C ALA A 161 0.67 6.11 -12.88
N HIS A 162 1.24 5.47 -13.90
CA HIS A 162 1.99 6.07 -15.01
C HIS A 162 3.30 6.74 -14.59
N ASN A 163 3.87 6.36 -13.44
CA ASN A 163 5.12 6.93 -12.96
C ASN A 163 6.29 6.56 -13.89
N GLN A 164 7.28 7.46 -13.95
CA GLN A 164 8.57 7.19 -14.57
C GLN A 164 9.45 6.35 -13.65
N THR A 165 9.58 6.77 -12.39
CA THR A 165 10.45 6.17 -11.39
C THR A 165 9.67 5.93 -10.10
N LEU A 166 9.83 4.76 -9.50
CA LEU A 166 9.30 4.42 -8.18
C LEU A 166 10.40 4.61 -7.14
N LEU A 167 10.16 5.42 -6.10
CA LEU A 167 11.14 5.77 -5.07
C LEU A 167 10.90 5.02 -3.75
N VAL A 168 9.82 4.28 -3.65
CA VAL A 168 9.45 3.48 -2.48
C VAL A 168 9.24 2.03 -2.85
N ARG A 169 9.38 1.15 -1.86
CA ARG A 169 9.23 -0.31 -2.03
C ARG A 169 7.99 -0.81 -1.29
N GLU A 170 7.54 -1.99 -1.65
CA GLU A 170 6.50 -2.69 -0.89
C GLU A 170 6.90 -2.84 0.57
N ASP A 171 5.92 -2.83 1.44
CA ASP A 171 6.02 -2.87 2.90
C ASP A 171 6.63 -1.62 3.56
N GLN A 172 7.06 -0.62 2.81
CA GLN A 172 7.58 0.63 3.32
C GLN A 172 6.44 1.52 3.85
N SER A 173 6.63 2.11 5.05
CA SER A 173 5.75 3.16 5.57
C SER A 173 6.10 4.49 4.92
N VAL A 174 5.08 5.25 4.55
CA VAL A 174 5.19 6.58 3.94
C VAL A 174 4.38 7.60 4.72
N LYS A 175 4.85 8.84 4.71
CA LYS A 175 4.20 9.97 5.35
C LYS A 175 3.50 10.84 4.33
N LYS A 176 2.40 11.47 4.75
CA LYS A 176 1.69 12.49 3.97
C LYS A 176 2.67 13.55 3.46
N GLY A 177 2.66 13.81 2.15
CA GLY A 177 3.59 14.75 1.50
C GLY A 177 4.98 14.20 1.18
N GLN A 178 5.29 12.96 1.55
CA GLN A 178 6.55 12.32 1.16
C GLN A 178 6.56 12.05 -0.35
N LYS A 179 7.67 12.38 -1.03
CA LYS A 179 7.89 12.01 -2.45
C LYS A 179 8.02 10.49 -2.53
N ILE A 180 7.15 9.86 -3.30
CA ILE A 180 7.09 8.40 -3.47
C ILE A 180 7.44 7.95 -4.89
N ALA A 181 7.23 8.83 -5.88
CA ALA A 181 7.55 8.55 -7.27
C ALA A 181 7.88 9.83 -8.03
N GLU A 182 8.24 9.64 -9.29
CA GLU A 182 8.36 10.69 -10.29
C GLU A 182 7.36 10.44 -11.39
N MET A 183 6.62 11.50 -11.77
CA MET A 183 5.61 11.43 -12.82
C MET A 183 6.23 11.03 -14.15
N GLY A 184 5.51 10.26 -14.94
CA GLY A 184 5.94 9.82 -16.26
C GLY A 184 4.76 9.53 -17.17
N ASN A 185 5.01 8.64 -18.13
CA ASN A 185 4.01 8.18 -19.09
C ASN A 185 4.06 6.67 -19.30
N SER A 186 4.51 5.91 -18.29
CA SER A 186 4.55 4.45 -18.40
C SER A 186 3.15 3.89 -18.66
N ASP A 187 3.01 3.07 -19.69
CA ASP A 187 1.72 2.51 -20.16
C ASP A 187 0.64 3.59 -20.46
N SER A 188 1.07 4.80 -20.88
CA SER A 188 0.22 5.93 -21.24
C SER A 188 0.84 6.72 -22.40
N GLU A 189 -0.01 7.33 -23.25
CA GLU A 189 0.45 8.17 -24.36
C GLU A 189 0.90 9.55 -23.92
N GLN A 190 0.45 10.00 -22.75
CA GLN A 190 0.73 11.35 -22.23
C GLN A 190 1.35 11.27 -20.84
N VAL A 191 2.21 12.26 -20.54
CA VAL A 191 2.75 12.45 -19.19
C VAL A 191 1.63 12.92 -18.27
N LYS A 192 1.31 12.11 -17.29
CA LYS A 192 0.27 12.38 -16.29
C LYS A 192 0.45 11.50 -15.06
N LEU A 193 -0.13 11.93 -13.96
CA LEU A 193 -0.41 11.06 -12.82
C LEU A 193 -1.87 10.62 -12.91
N HIS A 194 -2.11 9.32 -13.01
CA HIS A 194 -3.43 8.77 -12.74
C HIS A 194 -3.51 8.45 -11.24
N PHE A 195 -4.45 9.11 -10.55
CA PHE A 195 -4.63 9.02 -9.11
C PHE A 195 -6.01 8.46 -8.76
N GLU A 196 -6.04 7.33 -8.07
CA GLU A 196 -7.27 6.73 -7.58
C GLU A 196 -7.34 6.80 -6.05
N LEU A 197 -8.55 7.03 -5.53
CA LEU A 197 -8.91 6.75 -4.15
C LEU A 197 -9.90 5.60 -4.14
N ARG A 198 -9.67 4.62 -3.27
CA ARG A 198 -10.57 3.49 -3.10
C ARG A 198 -11.01 3.37 -1.65
N ARG A 199 -12.31 3.18 -1.47
CA ARG A 199 -12.94 2.90 -0.18
C ARG A 199 -13.46 1.47 -0.18
N LEU A 200 -12.93 0.63 0.73
CA LEU A 200 -13.23 -0.82 0.77
C LEU A 200 -13.04 -1.49 -0.62
N GLY A 201 -11.98 -1.11 -1.33
CA GLY A 201 -11.66 -1.61 -2.65
C GLY A 201 -12.42 -0.97 -3.82
N LYS A 202 -13.53 -0.27 -3.56
CA LYS A 202 -14.32 0.41 -4.60
C LYS A 202 -13.74 1.79 -4.92
N PRO A 203 -13.52 2.12 -6.19
CA PRO A 203 -13.12 3.47 -6.59
C PRO A 203 -14.15 4.50 -6.13
N VAL A 204 -13.69 5.63 -5.63
CA VAL A 204 -14.51 6.79 -5.25
C VAL A 204 -13.85 8.06 -5.79
N ASP A 205 -14.68 9.10 -6.01
CA ASP A 205 -14.18 10.37 -6.50
C ASP A 205 -13.17 11.01 -5.53
N PRO A 206 -11.87 11.10 -5.91
CA PRO A 206 -10.84 11.63 -5.04
C PRO A 206 -11.03 13.12 -4.69
N VAL A 207 -11.69 13.89 -5.58
CA VAL A 207 -11.86 15.35 -5.41
C VAL A 207 -12.64 15.67 -4.14
N LYS A 208 -13.55 14.78 -3.71
CA LYS A 208 -14.32 14.94 -2.47
C LYS A 208 -13.49 14.87 -1.19
N TYR A 209 -12.28 14.31 -1.27
CA TYR A 209 -11.36 14.11 -0.15
C TYR A 209 -10.12 15.00 -0.23
N LEU A 210 -9.94 15.70 -1.34
CA LEU A 210 -8.85 16.62 -1.57
C LEU A 210 -9.25 18.05 -1.16
N PRO A 211 -8.29 18.89 -0.70
CA PRO A 211 -8.57 20.29 -0.42
C PRO A 211 -8.94 21.05 -1.69
N GLN A 212 -9.79 22.05 -1.58
CA GLN A 212 -10.10 22.94 -2.69
C GLN A 212 -8.82 23.64 -3.20
N ARG A 213 -8.71 23.73 -4.50
CA ARG A 213 -7.66 24.48 -5.21
C ARG A 213 -8.22 25.80 -5.72
#